data_3cdb9411b3f16b5a1be2be1a08b9c703
#
_entry.id   3cdb9411b3f16b5a1be2be1a08b9c703
#
_cell.length_a   1.000
_cell.length_b   1.000
_cell.length_c   1.000
_cell.angle_alpha   90.00
_cell.angle_beta   90.00
_cell.angle_gamma   90.00
#
_symmetry.space_group_name_H-M   'P 1'
#
loop_
_entity.id
_entity.type
_entity.pdbx_description
1 polymer ?
#
loop_
_entity_poly.entity_id
_entity_poly.type
_entity_poly.pdbx_seq_one_letter_code
_entity_poly.pdbx_strand_id
1 'polypeptide(L)'
;MSSPASEHAAGTTTPVTGSAGSPGDRPGTGSGRRPASSRPVGSHTPTSGGLARAALPYADAIGSEVVQVYVGNSRGWALPPGDPGQDAAFRAGCAERGLVAYIHASLLVNLGSPTPATVQKSVATLAHALDRGAAIGATGVVFHAGSAVDAGHAEAAMRQVREALLPLLDSAAASGGPKLLVEPSAGGGRSLASRVEHLEPYLAAVDWHPWLGACFDTCHAWAAGHDLAREGGMRETLDTLVGAIGAERLWLVHANDSRDLCGSTRDRHETIGKGSIGEAAFAELMTHPATTGIPVVVETPSENQGHADDINLLKRLRP
;
A
#
# COMPACT_ATOMS: atom_id res chain seq x y z
N MET A 1 57.87 48.10 7.95
CA MET A 1 58.70 48.56 6.80
C MET A 1 58.03 47.99 5.58
N SER A 2 57.30 48.86 4.92
CA SER A 2 57.28 49.27 3.51
C SER A 2 56.68 48.24 2.54
N SER A 3 55.48 48.56 2.15
CA SER A 3 54.97 48.35 0.78
C SER A 3 55.84 49.10 -0.25
N PRO A 4 55.77 48.79 -1.57
CA PRO A 4 54.72 49.42 -2.35
C PRO A 4 54.10 48.59 -3.51
N ALA A 5 53.03 49.19 -4.01
CA ALA A 5 52.15 48.90 -5.11
C ALA A 5 52.77 49.14 -6.50
N SER A 6 52.07 48.64 -7.55
CA SER A 6 51.76 49.27 -8.84
C SER A 6 51.08 48.20 -9.72
N GLU A 7 49.86 48.38 -10.19
CA GLU A 7 49.29 49.15 -11.28
C GLU A 7 49.16 48.41 -12.63
N HIS A 8 47.94 48.27 -13.04
CA HIS A 8 47.31 48.34 -14.38
C HIS A 8 47.77 47.53 -15.59
N ALA A 9 46.85 46.76 -16.13
CA ALA A 9 46.41 46.95 -17.54
C ALA A 9 45.11 46.21 -17.84
N ALA A 10 44.15 46.98 -18.35
CA ALA A 10 42.88 46.53 -18.90
C ALA A 10 43.08 45.89 -20.28
N GLY A 11 42.43 44.73 -20.51
CA GLY A 11 42.32 44.12 -21.82
C GLY A 11 40.88 43.73 -22.09
N THR A 12 40.21 44.51 -22.91
CA THR A 12 38.90 44.25 -23.52
C THR A 12 38.98 43.09 -24.50
N THR A 13 38.15 42.02 -24.31
CA THR A 13 37.84 41.10 -25.39
C THR A 13 36.34 40.75 -25.37
N THR A 14 35.75 40.94 -26.52
CA THR A 14 34.38 40.70 -26.98
C THR A 14 33.87 39.28 -26.72
N PRO A 15 32.54 39.10 -26.50
CA PRO A 15 31.96 37.78 -26.30
C PRO A 15 31.72 37.05 -27.61
N VAL A 16 32.22 35.82 -27.69
CA VAL A 16 31.88 34.85 -28.74
C VAL A 16 30.57 34.17 -28.37
N THR A 17 29.55 34.33 -29.17
CA THR A 17 28.28 33.65 -29.11
C THR A 17 28.47 32.19 -29.54
N GLY A 18 28.51 31.25 -28.59
CA GLY A 18 28.43 29.82 -28.84
C GLY A 18 26.99 29.35 -28.70
N SER A 19 26.38 28.84 -29.76
CA SER A 19 25.05 28.26 -29.80
C SER A 19 25.04 26.96 -28.96
N ALA A 20 24.22 26.92 -27.91
CA ALA A 20 23.95 25.74 -27.17
C ALA A 20 23.02 24.83 -27.98
N GLY A 21 23.52 23.67 -28.39
CA GLY A 21 22.74 22.58 -28.97
C GLY A 21 21.74 22.03 -27.95
N SER A 22 20.48 21.93 -28.35
CA SER A 22 19.41 21.28 -27.59
C SER A 22 19.74 19.83 -27.30
N PRO A 23 19.48 19.31 -26.09
CA PRO A 23 19.59 17.87 -25.81
C PRO A 23 18.49 17.13 -26.56
N GLY A 24 18.92 16.14 -27.36
CA GLY A 24 18.04 15.31 -28.17
C GLY A 24 16.94 14.62 -27.39
N ASP A 25 15.75 14.66 -27.97
CA ASP A 25 14.58 13.87 -27.62
C ASP A 25 14.95 12.38 -27.48
N ARG A 26 14.83 11.84 -26.27
CA ARG A 26 14.78 10.41 -26.06
C ARG A 26 13.40 9.93 -26.48
N PRO A 27 13.27 8.86 -27.28
CA PRO A 27 11.99 8.31 -27.64
C PRO A 27 11.28 7.85 -26.34
N GLY A 28 10.20 8.53 -26.00
CA GLY A 28 9.30 8.15 -24.93
C GLY A 28 8.67 6.80 -25.26
N THR A 29 9.01 5.77 -24.50
CA THR A 29 8.23 4.54 -24.45
C THR A 29 6.84 4.92 -23.94
N GLY A 30 5.86 4.95 -24.81
CA GLY A 30 4.47 5.21 -24.50
C GLY A 30 3.88 4.06 -23.66
N SER A 31 4.15 4.02 -22.36
CA SER A 31 3.27 3.38 -21.41
C SER A 31 2.05 4.29 -21.29
N GLY A 32 0.87 3.80 -21.68
CA GLY A 32 -0.40 4.49 -21.51
C GLY A 32 -0.63 4.80 -20.03
N ARG A 33 -0.11 5.93 -19.58
CA ARG A 33 -0.29 6.42 -18.21
C ARG A 33 -1.77 6.72 -18.04
N ARG A 34 -2.45 5.95 -17.18
CA ARG A 34 -3.84 6.24 -16.79
C ARG A 34 -3.95 7.69 -16.32
N PRO A 35 -5.08 8.36 -16.56
CA PRO A 35 -5.28 9.70 -16.03
C PRO A 35 -5.10 9.70 -14.51
N ALA A 36 -4.47 10.74 -13.98
CA ALA A 36 -4.23 10.89 -12.54
C ALA A 36 -5.54 10.89 -11.70
N SER A 37 -6.68 11.11 -12.33
CA SER A 37 -8.02 11.05 -11.73
C SER A 37 -8.60 9.63 -11.63
N SER A 38 -7.99 8.62 -12.27
CA SER A 38 -8.53 7.25 -12.21
C SER A 38 -8.24 6.61 -10.85
N ARG A 39 -9.22 5.89 -10.34
CA ARG A 39 -9.07 4.97 -9.18
C ARG A 39 -8.99 3.56 -9.76
N PRO A 40 -7.79 2.97 -9.94
CA PRO A 40 -7.68 1.61 -10.45
C PRO A 40 -8.36 0.63 -9.51
N VAL A 41 -9.22 -0.24 -10.02
CA VAL A 41 -9.95 -1.22 -9.22
C VAL A 41 -9.51 -2.63 -9.61
N GLY A 42 -9.27 -3.48 -8.62
CA GLY A 42 -8.91 -4.87 -8.84
C GLY A 42 -9.08 -5.72 -7.59
N SER A 43 -8.37 -6.84 -7.51
CA SER A 43 -8.54 -7.77 -6.39
C SER A 43 -7.24 -8.36 -5.88
N HIS A 44 -7.33 -8.99 -4.69
CA HIS A 44 -6.36 -9.98 -4.27
C HIS A 44 -6.50 -11.21 -5.16
N THR A 45 -5.45 -11.54 -5.93
CA THR A 45 -5.50 -12.57 -6.96
C THR A 45 -4.87 -13.89 -6.49
N PRO A 46 -5.40 -15.07 -6.90
CA PRO A 46 -4.82 -16.34 -6.57
C PRO A 46 -3.45 -16.51 -7.24
N THR A 47 -2.52 -17.16 -6.54
CA THR A 47 -1.16 -17.47 -7.03
C THR A 47 -0.86 -18.96 -7.10
N SER A 48 -1.83 -19.81 -6.74
CA SER A 48 -1.68 -21.26 -6.82
C SER A 48 -1.45 -21.71 -8.26
N GLY A 49 -0.38 -22.43 -8.52
CA GLY A 49 0.01 -22.83 -9.88
C GLY A 49 1.04 -21.93 -10.57
N GLY A 50 1.48 -20.86 -9.90
CA GLY A 50 2.52 -19.95 -10.39
C GLY A 50 2.02 -18.49 -10.50
N LEU A 51 2.87 -17.59 -10.11
CA LEU A 51 2.51 -16.16 -10.00
C LEU A 51 1.94 -15.59 -11.31
N ALA A 52 2.70 -15.66 -12.40
CA ALA A 52 2.26 -15.17 -13.70
C ALA A 52 1.13 -16.02 -14.31
N ARG A 53 1.25 -17.34 -14.17
CA ARG A 53 0.31 -18.29 -14.79
C ARG A 53 -1.08 -18.28 -14.15
N ALA A 54 -1.19 -17.93 -12.88
CA ALA A 54 -2.47 -17.86 -12.18
C ALA A 54 -3.02 -16.43 -12.08
N ALA A 55 -2.22 -15.47 -11.59
CA ALA A 55 -2.72 -14.15 -11.29
C ALA A 55 -3.08 -13.33 -12.53
N LEU A 56 -2.29 -13.39 -13.62
CA LEU A 56 -2.56 -12.58 -14.81
C LEU A 56 -3.84 -13.02 -15.55
N PRO A 57 -4.05 -14.31 -15.88
CA PRO A 57 -5.32 -14.73 -16.49
C PRO A 57 -6.53 -14.47 -15.60
N TYR A 58 -6.37 -14.61 -14.29
CA TYR A 58 -7.45 -14.28 -13.35
C TYR A 58 -7.78 -12.79 -13.39
N ALA A 59 -6.76 -11.93 -13.34
CA ALA A 59 -6.93 -10.48 -13.45
C ALA A 59 -7.63 -10.07 -14.76
N ASP A 60 -7.25 -10.70 -15.89
CA ASP A 60 -7.91 -10.48 -17.19
C ASP A 60 -9.39 -10.89 -17.14
N ALA A 61 -9.68 -12.07 -16.56
CA ALA A 61 -11.06 -12.61 -16.52
C ALA A 61 -12.02 -11.75 -15.69
N ILE A 62 -11.54 -11.12 -14.61
CA ILE A 62 -12.36 -10.26 -13.73
C ILE A 62 -12.23 -8.77 -14.07
N GLY A 63 -11.45 -8.42 -15.11
CA GLY A 63 -11.25 -7.03 -15.51
C GLY A 63 -10.48 -6.18 -14.51
N SER A 64 -9.53 -6.77 -13.76
CA SER A 64 -8.69 -6.05 -12.80
C SER A 64 -7.83 -4.97 -13.45
N GLU A 65 -7.57 -3.89 -12.72
CA GLU A 65 -6.67 -2.80 -13.07
C GLU A 65 -5.51 -2.67 -12.08
N VAL A 66 -5.62 -3.35 -10.94
CA VAL A 66 -4.60 -3.50 -9.90
C VAL A 66 -4.69 -4.93 -9.37
N VAL A 67 -3.55 -5.50 -8.99
CA VAL A 67 -3.50 -6.84 -8.42
C VAL A 67 -2.74 -6.83 -7.09
N GLN A 68 -3.24 -7.57 -6.13
CA GLN A 68 -2.53 -7.87 -4.89
C GLN A 68 -2.28 -9.37 -4.82
N VAL A 69 -1.12 -9.77 -4.33
CA VAL A 69 -0.72 -11.19 -4.28
C VAL A 69 -0.05 -11.54 -2.96
N TYR A 70 -0.13 -12.82 -2.57
CA TYR A 70 0.80 -13.37 -1.60
C TYR A 70 2.02 -13.95 -2.33
N VAL A 71 3.22 -13.71 -1.78
CA VAL A 71 4.48 -14.29 -2.26
C VAL A 71 4.96 -15.46 -1.40
N GLY A 72 4.12 -15.91 -0.49
CA GLY A 72 4.31 -17.05 0.41
C GLY A 72 2.97 -17.50 0.98
N ASN A 73 3.00 -18.33 2.02
CA ASN A 73 1.77 -18.72 2.72
C ASN A 73 1.29 -17.57 3.61
N SER A 74 0.04 -17.11 3.41
CA SER A 74 -0.57 -16.04 4.20
C SER A 74 -0.66 -16.35 5.70
N ARG A 75 -0.67 -17.62 6.08
CA ARG A 75 -0.75 -18.11 7.46
C ARG A 75 0.45 -18.96 7.85
N GLY A 76 1.62 -18.65 7.30
CA GLY A 76 2.86 -19.39 7.55
C GLY A 76 4.08 -18.50 7.60
N TRP A 77 5.19 -19.05 8.12
CA TRP A 77 6.48 -18.38 8.23
C TRP A 77 7.49 -18.83 7.16
N ALA A 78 7.07 -19.66 6.20
CA ALA A 78 7.93 -20.08 5.11
C ALA A 78 8.21 -18.90 4.17
N LEU A 79 9.49 -18.73 3.79
CA LEU A 79 9.98 -17.67 2.92
C LEU A 79 10.48 -18.29 1.60
N PRO A 80 9.57 -18.66 0.67
CA PRO A 80 9.96 -19.31 -0.58
C PRO A 80 10.72 -18.34 -1.48
N PRO A 81 11.82 -18.77 -2.12
CA PRO A 81 12.66 -17.89 -2.95
C PRO A 81 11.93 -17.33 -4.19
N GLY A 82 10.78 -17.91 -4.53
CA GLY A 82 10.07 -17.61 -5.76
C GLY A 82 10.62 -18.39 -6.97
N ASP A 83 10.07 -18.08 -8.12
CA ASP A 83 10.51 -18.64 -9.42
C ASP A 83 10.89 -17.45 -10.33
N PRO A 84 12.19 -17.27 -10.65
CA PRO A 84 12.63 -16.12 -11.45
C PRO A 84 11.92 -16.00 -12.81
N GLY A 85 11.54 -17.13 -13.43
CA GLY A 85 10.79 -17.13 -14.67
C GLY A 85 9.36 -16.61 -14.50
N GLN A 86 8.67 -17.04 -13.42
CA GLN A 86 7.34 -16.53 -13.09
C GLN A 86 7.39 -15.06 -12.68
N ASP A 87 8.42 -14.64 -11.95
CA ASP A 87 8.60 -13.26 -11.51
C ASP A 87 8.78 -12.31 -12.70
N ALA A 88 9.68 -12.65 -13.60
CA ALA A 88 9.92 -11.88 -14.81
C ALA A 88 8.66 -11.82 -15.71
N ALA A 89 7.98 -12.96 -15.88
CA ALA A 89 6.74 -13.03 -16.65
C ALA A 89 5.60 -12.24 -16.01
N PHE A 90 5.47 -12.26 -14.68
CA PHE A 90 4.47 -11.48 -13.96
C PHE A 90 4.74 -9.97 -14.11
N ARG A 91 5.99 -9.55 -13.89
CA ARG A 91 6.39 -8.15 -14.04
C ARG A 91 6.13 -7.63 -15.46
N ALA A 92 6.54 -8.39 -16.49
CA ALA A 92 6.28 -8.04 -17.88
C ALA A 92 4.78 -8.01 -18.20
N GLY A 93 4.04 -9.03 -17.77
CA GLY A 93 2.61 -9.13 -18.00
C GLY A 93 1.78 -8.05 -17.29
N CYS A 94 2.20 -7.58 -16.11
CA CYS A 94 1.62 -6.41 -15.47
C CYS A 94 1.89 -5.14 -16.28
N ALA A 95 3.12 -4.94 -16.74
CA ALA A 95 3.48 -3.79 -17.56
C ALA A 95 2.70 -3.73 -18.88
N GLU A 96 2.56 -4.86 -19.58
CA GLU A 96 1.77 -4.97 -20.82
C GLU A 96 0.30 -4.60 -20.63
N ARG A 97 -0.28 -4.95 -19.47
CA ARG A 97 -1.69 -4.70 -19.13
C ARG A 97 -1.93 -3.36 -18.42
N GLY A 98 -0.86 -2.64 -18.07
CA GLY A 98 -0.94 -1.46 -17.23
C GLY A 98 -1.46 -1.75 -15.82
N LEU A 99 -1.23 -2.97 -15.30
CA LEU A 99 -1.59 -3.37 -13.95
C LEU A 99 -0.57 -2.83 -12.94
N VAL A 100 -1.06 -2.32 -11.83
CA VAL A 100 -0.24 -2.02 -10.65
C VAL A 100 -0.25 -3.24 -9.73
N ALA A 101 0.92 -3.65 -9.23
CA ALA A 101 1.02 -4.82 -8.36
C ALA A 101 1.34 -4.42 -6.92
N TYR A 102 0.69 -5.08 -5.98
CA TYR A 102 0.94 -5.02 -4.54
C TYR A 102 1.17 -6.42 -3.97
N ILE A 103 1.85 -6.49 -2.85
CA ILE A 103 1.99 -7.70 -2.05
C ILE A 103 1.24 -7.48 -0.74
N HIS A 104 0.50 -8.49 -0.27
CA HIS A 104 0.11 -8.58 1.13
C HIS A 104 1.10 -9.50 1.86
N ALA A 105 1.68 -9.04 2.95
CA ALA A 105 2.55 -9.85 3.80
C ALA A 105 1.74 -10.93 4.54
N SER A 106 2.43 -11.91 5.14
CA SER A 106 1.74 -12.92 5.96
C SER A 106 0.94 -12.27 7.09
N LEU A 107 -0.27 -12.77 7.32
CA LEU A 107 -1.17 -12.35 8.41
C LEU A 107 -0.59 -12.64 9.82
N LEU A 108 0.49 -13.43 9.89
CA LEU A 108 1.19 -13.71 11.14
C LEU A 108 2.15 -12.60 11.58
N VAL A 109 2.42 -11.61 10.72
CA VAL A 109 3.31 -10.48 11.04
C VAL A 109 2.78 -9.74 12.26
N ASN A 110 3.60 -9.65 13.29
CA ASN A 110 3.33 -8.88 14.50
C ASN A 110 4.63 -8.33 15.09
N LEU A 111 4.97 -7.10 14.72
CA LEU A 111 6.18 -6.42 15.20
C LEU A 111 6.08 -5.98 16.67
N GLY A 112 4.86 -5.87 17.20
CA GLY A 112 4.61 -5.50 18.61
C GLY A 112 4.48 -6.69 19.56
N SER A 113 4.76 -7.90 19.11
CA SER A 113 4.63 -9.11 19.96
C SER A 113 5.60 -9.09 21.15
N PRO A 114 5.16 -9.49 22.36
CA PRO A 114 6.06 -9.71 23.50
C PRO A 114 6.99 -10.91 23.31
N THR A 115 6.76 -11.74 22.27
CA THR A 115 7.55 -12.92 21.98
C THR A 115 8.66 -12.57 20.97
N PRO A 116 9.96 -12.55 21.34
CA PRO A 116 11.03 -12.14 20.46
C PRO A 116 11.13 -12.94 19.17
N ALA A 117 10.87 -14.24 19.21
CA ALA A 117 10.88 -15.09 18.03
C ALA A 117 9.78 -14.70 17.01
N THR A 118 8.63 -14.19 17.47
CA THR A 118 7.58 -13.66 16.59
C THR A 118 8.03 -12.39 15.91
N VAL A 119 8.66 -11.46 16.65
CA VAL A 119 9.21 -10.21 16.08
C VAL A 119 10.28 -10.53 15.03
N GLN A 120 11.24 -11.41 15.34
CA GLN A 120 12.28 -11.81 14.39
C GLN A 120 11.71 -12.42 13.10
N LYS A 121 10.72 -13.32 13.22
CA LYS A 121 10.03 -13.89 12.06
C LYS A 121 9.25 -12.84 11.28
N SER A 122 8.64 -11.89 11.96
CA SER A 122 7.91 -10.78 11.32
C SER A 122 8.85 -9.90 10.50
N VAL A 123 10.00 -9.52 11.04
CA VAL A 123 11.04 -8.75 10.34
C VAL A 123 11.52 -9.52 9.10
N ALA A 124 11.86 -10.81 9.26
CA ALA A 124 12.31 -11.65 8.15
C ALA A 124 11.24 -11.78 7.05
N THR A 125 9.97 -11.88 7.44
CA THR A 125 8.83 -11.96 6.50
C THR A 125 8.66 -10.65 5.72
N LEU A 126 8.77 -9.50 6.38
CA LEU A 126 8.68 -8.20 5.70
C LEU A 126 9.88 -7.95 4.78
N ALA A 127 11.11 -8.28 5.22
CA ALA A 127 12.30 -8.21 4.38
C ALA A 127 12.14 -9.08 3.12
N HIS A 128 11.72 -10.33 3.29
CA HIS A 128 11.43 -11.23 2.18
C HIS A 128 10.35 -10.66 1.23
N ALA A 129 9.26 -10.11 1.76
CA ALA A 129 8.20 -9.53 0.95
C ALA A 129 8.69 -8.31 0.16
N LEU A 130 9.58 -7.49 0.72
CA LEU A 130 10.21 -6.36 0.02
C LEU A 130 11.14 -6.86 -1.11
N ASP A 131 11.97 -7.86 -0.85
CA ASP A 131 12.85 -8.46 -1.86
C ASP A 131 12.05 -9.09 -3.01
N ARG A 132 11.00 -9.85 -2.66
CA ARG A 132 10.08 -10.42 -3.65
C ARG A 132 9.35 -9.33 -4.43
N GLY A 133 8.94 -8.26 -3.75
CA GLY A 133 8.28 -7.12 -4.37
C GLY A 133 9.17 -6.43 -5.40
N ALA A 134 10.45 -6.24 -5.10
CA ALA A 134 11.42 -5.72 -6.05
C ALA A 134 11.57 -6.64 -7.28
N ALA A 135 11.60 -7.96 -7.09
CA ALA A 135 11.70 -8.93 -8.16
C ALA A 135 10.49 -8.89 -9.11
N ILE A 136 9.27 -8.84 -8.57
CA ILE A 136 8.03 -8.86 -9.37
C ILE A 136 7.55 -7.47 -9.81
N GLY A 137 8.22 -6.40 -9.41
CA GLY A 137 7.85 -5.02 -9.74
C GLY A 137 6.64 -4.49 -8.97
N ALA A 138 6.42 -4.98 -7.74
CA ALA A 138 5.35 -4.47 -6.89
C ALA A 138 5.64 -3.04 -6.42
N THR A 139 4.58 -2.23 -6.30
CA THR A 139 4.65 -0.85 -5.83
C THR A 139 4.76 -0.78 -4.30
N GLY A 140 4.11 -1.71 -3.61
CA GLY A 140 4.10 -1.73 -2.15
C GLY A 140 3.80 -3.09 -1.56
N VAL A 141 4.06 -3.19 -0.26
CA VAL A 141 3.80 -4.36 0.59
C VAL A 141 2.92 -3.93 1.74
N VAL A 142 1.71 -4.47 1.80
CA VAL A 142 0.75 -4.26 2.89
C VAL A 142 1.08 -5.20 4.04
N PHE A 143 0.94 -4.72 5.27
CA PHE A 143 1.06 -5.53 6.48
C PHE A 143 0.18 -4.98 7.60
N HIS A 144 -0.39 -5.86 8.42
CA HIS A 144 -1.20 -5.46 9.57
C HIS A 144 -0.35 -4.77 10.65
N ALA A 145 -0.91 -3.76 11.30
CA ALA A 145 -0.23 -2.99 12.33
C ALA A 145 0.29 -3.84 13.52
N GLY A 146 -0.28 -5.03 13.71
CA GLY A 146 0.09 -5.93 14.79
C GLY A 146 -0.55 -5.59 16.14
N SER A 147 -0.11 -6.25 17.19
CA SER A 147 -0.69 -6.18 18.53
C SER A 147 0.38 -6.28 19.61
N ALA A 148 0.22 -5.51 20.67
CA ALA A 148 1.03 -5.63 21.89
C ALA A 148 0.72 -6.92 22.67
N VAL A 149 -0.39 -7.59 22.38
CA VAL A 149 -0.90 -8.80 23.06
C VAL A 149 -1.30 -8.51 24.51
N ASP A 150 -0.37 -7.95 25.32
CA ASP A 150 -0.57 -7.62 26.74
C ASP A 150 -0.66 -6.10 26.96
N ALA A 151 -1.49 -5.68 27.93
CA ALA A 151 -1.69 -4.27 28.25
C ALA A 151 -0.39 -3.57 28.68
N GLY A 152 0.45 -4.27 29.47
CA GLY A 152 1.72 -3.73 29.97
C GLY A 152 2.82 -3.66 28.93
N HIS A 153 2.58 -4.18 27.72
CA HIS A 153 3.59 -4.25 26.64
C HIS A 153 3.43 -3.14 25.58
N ALA A 154 2.35 -2.35 25.62
CA ALA A 154 2.01 -1.43 24.53
C ALA A 154 3.12 -0.43 24.19
N GLU A 155 3.74 0.18 25.19
CA GLU A 155 4.84 1.14 24.99
C GLU A 155 6.10 0.44 24.42
N ALA A 156 6.42 -0.73 24.94
CA ALA A 156 7.54 -1.55 24.42
C ALA A 156 7.25 -2.01 22.99
N ALA A 157 6.00 -2.37 22.67
CA ALA A 157 5.59 -2.77 21.33
C ALA A 157 5.82 -1.67 20.29
N MET A 158 5.52 -0.42 20.60
CA MET A 158 5.77 0.70 19.69
C MET A 158 7.27 0.97 19.49
N ARG A 159 8.10 0.80 20.53
CA ARG A 159 9.57 0.85 20.36
C ARG A 159 10.08 -0.28 19.47
N GLN A 160 9.55 -1.49 19.64
CA GLN A 160 9.87 -2.64 18.77
C GLN A 160 9.47 -2.40 17.31
N VAL A 161 8.30 -1.79 17.08
CA VAL A 161 7.87 -1.38 15.72
C VAL A 161 8.91 -0.45 15.10
N ARG A 162 9.38 0.57 15.83
CA ARG A 162 10.42 1.48 15.38
C ARG A 162 11.70 0.76 15.01
N GLU A 163 12.22 -0.04 15.96
CA GLU A 163 13.49 -0.77 15.80
C GLU A 163 13.45 -1.75 14.62
N ALA A 164 12.28 -2.36 14.38
CA ALA A 164 12.08 -3.32 13.32
C ALA A 164 11.89 -2.66 11.94
N LEU A 165 11.09 -1.59 11.87
CA LEU A 165 10.71 -0.99 10.59
C LEU A 165 11.78 -0.06 10.02
N LEU A 166 12.45 0.77 10.83
CA LEU A 166 13.40 1.75 10.31
C LEU A 166 14.46 1.13 9.40
N PRO A 167 15.16 0.02 9.77
CA PRO A 167 16.15 -0.58 8.89
C PRO A 167 15.55 -1.11 7.57
N LEU A 168 14.32 -1.62 7.60
CA LEU A 168 13.62 -2.10 6.40
C LEU A 168 13.24 -0.93 5.47
N LEU A 169 12.74 0.15 6.04
CA LEU A 169 12.35 1.36 5.30
C LEU A 169 13.57 2.03 4.67
N ASP A 170 14.67 2.18 5.42
CA ASP A 170 15.92 2.74 4.92
C ASP A 170 16.49 1.91 3.76
N SER A 171 16.50 0.57 3.91
CA SER A 171 16.97 -0.34 2.87
C SER A 171 16.12 -0.28 1.61
N ALA A 172 14.79 -0.29 1.76
CA ALA A 172 13.85 -0.18 0.65
C ALA A 172 13.97 1.19 -0.05
N ALA A 173 14.12 2.27 0.71
CA ALA A 173 14.31 3.61 0.17
C ALA A 173 15.63 3.73 -0.62
N ALA A 174 16.73 3.21 -0.08
CA ALA A 174 18.03 3.24 -0.72
C ALA A 174 18.07 2.46 -2.05
N SER A 175 17.32 1.35 -2.14
CA SER A 175 17.22 0.54 -3.35
C SER A 175 16.16 1.03 -4.35
N GLY A 176 15.33 2.00 -3.99
CA GLY A 176 14.13 2.37 -4.76
C GLY A 176 13.11 1.23 -4.85
N GLY A 177 13.11 0.35 -3.84
CA GLY A 177 12.24 -0.82 -3.75
C GLY A 177 10.78 -0.48 -3.39
N PRO A 178 9.94 -1.50 -3.18
CA PRO A 178 8.55 -1.31 -2.78
C PRO A 178 8.43 -0.56 -1.46
N LYS A 179 7.35 0.20 -1.32
CA LYS A 179 7.00 0.87 -0.08
C LYS A 179 6.31 -0.09 0.89
N LEU A 180 6.37 0.19 2.20
CA LEU A 180 5.56 -0.50 3.19
C LEU A 180 4.27 0.28 3.44
N LEU A 181 3.15 -0.44 3.55
CA LEU A 181 1.83 0.12 3.85
C LEU A 181 1.31 -0.55 5.12
N VAL A 182 1.23 0.22 6.20
CA VAL A 182 0.60 -0.28 7.41
C VAL A 182 -0.92 -0.25 7.25
N GLU A 183 -1.54 -1.35 7.60
CA GLU A 183 -2.98 -1.52 7.59
C GLU A 183 -3.50 -1.65 9.02
N PRO A 184 -4.38 -0.73 9.48
CA PRO A 184 -5.09 -0.91 10.74
C PRO A 184 -5.90 -2.19 10.71
N SER A 185 -5.84 -2.98 11.79
CA SER A 185 -6.58 -4.23 11.89
C SER A 185 -8.04 -4.00 12.32
N ALA A 186 -8.87 -5.02 12.17
CA ALA A 186 -10.29 -4.98 12.56
C ALA A 186 -10.54 -4.65 14.05
N GLY A 187 -9.49 -4.51 14.84
CA GLY A 187 -9.57 -4.26 16.26
C GLY A 187 -9.54 -5.54 17.09
N GLY A 188 -9.92 -5.40 18.36
CA GLY A 188 -9.83 -6.49 19.34
C GLY A 188 -8.46 -6.59 20.01
N GLY A 189 -8.43 -7.23 21.18
CA GLY A 189 -7.20 -7.41 21.94
C GLY A 189 -6.46 -6.12 22.24
N ARG A 190 -5.19 -6.07 21.85
CA ARG A 190 -4.27 -4.94 22.04
C ARG A 190 -3.66 -4.52 20.70
N SER A 191 -4.50 -4.38 19.66
CA SER A 191 -4.06 -3.89 18.37
C SER A 191 -3.31 -2.57 18.49
N LEU A 192 -2.19 -2.43 17.79
CA LEU A 192 -1.39 -1.20 17.79
C LEU A 192 -2.02 -0.09 16.95
N ALA A 193 -2.76 -0.47 15.90
CA ALA A 193 -3.64 0.41 15.16
C ALA A 193 -4.87 -0.37 14.69
N SER A 194 -6.06 0.11 15.01
CA SER A 194 -7.34 -0.42 14.55
C SER A 194 -8.25 0.70 14.03
N ARG A 195 -8.25 1.86 14.68
CA ARG A 195 -8.94 3.04 14.19
C ARG A 195 -8.01 3.87 13.32
N VAL A 196 -8.56 4.64 12.41
CA VAL A 196 -7.76 5.46 11.48
C VAL A 196 -6.89 6.50 12.21
N GLU A 197 -7.33 7.00 13.35
CA GLU A 197 -6.58 7.94 14.18
C GLU A 197 -5.32 7.31 14.81
N HIS A 198 -5.28 5.99 14.95
CA HIS A 198 -4.11 5.29 15.50
C HIS A 198 -2.93 5.24 14.49
N LEU A 199 -3.15 5.62 13.25
CA LEU A 199 -2.07 5.70 12.26
C LEU A 199 -1.10 6.84 12.55
N GLU A 200 -1.57 7.97 13.11
CA GLU A 200 -0.71 9.09 13.48
C GLU A 200 0.42 8.66 14.44
N PRO A 201 0.14 8.11 15.63
CA PRO A 201 1.20 7.64 16.53
C PRO A 201 2.02 6.48 15.94
N TYR A 202 1.44 5.66 15.07
CA TYR A 202 2.18 4.57 14.42
C TYR A 202 3.23 5.10 13.44
N LEU A 203 2.87 6.09 12.59
CA LEU A 203 3.81 6.72 11.67
C LEU A 203 4.83 7.58 12.43
N ALA A 204 4.42 8.26 13.49
CA ALA A 204 5.30 9.04 14.34
C ALA A 204 6.38 8.16 15.02
N ALA A 205 6.06 6.92 15.38
CA ALA A 205 7.03 5.99 15.97
C ALA A 205 8.24 5.72 15.05
N VAL A 206 8.08 5.86 13.72
CA VAL A 206 9.16 5.73 12.72
C VAL A 206 9.52 7.06 12.06
N ASP A 207 9.38 8.16 12.80
CA ASP A 207 9.75 9.52 12.37
C ASP A 207 9.09 9.93 11.04
N TRP A 208 7.88 9.47 10.78
CA TRP A 208 7.15 9.75 9.54
C TRP A 208 7.95 9.36 8.30
N HIS A 209 8.69 8.25 8.35
CA HIS A 209 9.57 7.82 7.28
C HIS A 209 8.85 7.81 5.92
N PRO A 210 9.42 8.41 4.83
CA PRO A 210 8.72 8.61 3.55
C PRO A 210 8.41 7.32 2.80
N TRP A 211 8.99 6.18 3.20
CA TRP A 211 8.73 4.84 2.63
C TRP A 211 7.66 4.06 3.38
N LEU A 212 7.04 4.64 4.45
CA LEU A 212 5.87 4.09 5.13
C LEU A 212 4.64 4.94 4.84
N GLY A 213 3.60 4.31 4.28
CA GLY A 213 2.27 4.86 4.12
C GLY A 213 1.22 3.95 4.73
N ALA A 214 -0.03 4.14 4.36
CA ALA A 214 -1.15 3.38 4.89
C ALA A 214 -1.95 2.69 3.78
N CYS A 215 -2.51 1.54 4.12
CA CYS A 215 -3.63 0.90 3.46
C CYS A 215 -4.87 1.10 4.32
N PHE A 216 -5.97 1.56 3.72
CA PHE A 216 -7.25 1.71 4.39
C PHE A 216 -8.18 0.55 4.03
N ASP A 217 -8.52 -0.30 5.01
CA ASP A 217 -9.51 -1.38 4.83
C ASP A 217 -10.86 -0.95 5.42
N THR A 218 -11.92 -1.03 4.59
CA THR A 218 -13.27 -0.62 4.97
C THR A 218 -13.92 -1.59 5.96
N CYS A 219 -13.67 -2.90 5.82
CA CYS A 219 -14.15 -3.91 6.78
C CYS A 219 -13.45 -3.76 8.13
N HIS A 220 -12.14 -3.51 8.15
CA HIS A 220 -11.40 -3.28 9.39
C HIS A 220 -11.85 -2.00 10.10
N ALA A 221 -12.00 -0.90 9.39
CA ALA A 221 -12.49 0.36 9.96
C ALA A 221 -13.91 0.19 10.54
N TRP A 222 -14.81 -0.50 9.83
CA TRP A 222 -16.14 -0.85 10.29
C TRP A 222 -16.10 -1.70 11.55
N ALA A 223 -15.30 -2.77 11.54
CA ALA A 223 -15.15 -3.65 12.68
C ALA A 223 -14.53 -2.94 13.90
N ALA A 224 -13.67 -1.94 13.68
CA ALA A 224 -13.09 -1.10 14.73
C ALA A 224 -14.04 0.01 15.24
N GLY A 225 -15.24 0.14 14.67
CA GLY A 225 -16.29 1.04 15.14
C GLY A 225 -16.40 2.37 14.42
N HIS A 226 -15.85 2.50 13.20
CA HIS A 226 -16.19 3.60 12.31
C HIS A 226 -17.51 3.27 11.60
N ASP A 227 -18.57 4.02 11.86
CA ASP A 227 -19.89 3.79 11.28
C ASP A 227 -19.94 4.26 9.81
N LEU A 228 -19.39 3.43 8.92
CA LEU A 228 -19.30 3.69 7.49
C LEU A 228 -20.67 3.66 6.80
N ALA A 229 -21.65 2.94 7.37
CA ALA A 229 -22.99 2.77 6.77
C ALA A 229 -23.89 3.98 7.00
N ARG A 230 -23.60 4.82 8.00
CA ARG A 230 -24.29 6.07 8.20
C ARG A 230 -24.04 7.03 7.03
N GLU A 231 -25.06 7.78 6.60
CA GLU A 231 -24.88 8.83 5.59
C GLU A 231 -23.74 9.78 5.97
N GLY A 232 -22.78 9.94 5.07
CA GLY A 232 -21.54 10.70 5.30
C GLY A 232 -20.49 10.00 6.18
N GLY A 233 -20.77 8.79 6.69
CA GLY A 233 -19.86 8.09 7.62
C GLY A 233 -18.54 7.66 6.99
N MET A 234 -18.57 7.18 5.76
CA MET A 234 -17.37 6.87 5.00
C MET A 234 -16.53 8.14 4.73
N ARG A 235 -17.19 9.21 4.33
CA ARG A 235 -16.55 10.51 4.08
C ARG A 235 -15.87 11.04 5.33
N GLU A 236 -16.57 11.08 6.47
CA GLU A 236 -16.03 11.52 7.76
C GLU A 236 -14.82 10.66 8.19
N THR A 237 -14.89 9.36 7.98
CA THR A 237 -13.77 8.45 8.29
C THR A 237 -12.55 8.74 7.43
N LEU A 238 -12.74 8.98 6.11
CA LEU A 238 -11.66 9.35 5.21
C LEU A 238 -11.09 10.73 5.51
N ASP A 239 -11.93 11.71 5.86
CA ASP A 239 -11.47 13.03 6.30
C ASP A 239 -10.64 12.93 7.59
N THR A 240 -11.08 12.09 8.55
CA THR A 240 -10.32 11.80 9.76
C THR A 240 -8.98 11.13 9.46
N LEU A 241 -8.97 10.14 8.56
CA LEU A 241 -7.75 9.46 8.12
C LEU A 241 -6.74 10.45 7.54
N VAL A 242 -7.16 11.26 6.56
CA VAL A 242 -6.23 12.21 5.92
C VAL A 242 -5.87 13.37 6.84
N GLY A 243 -6.74 13.73 7.79
CA GLY A 243 -6.41 14.68 8.86
C GLY A 243 -5.30 14.18 9.78
N ALA A 244 -5.29 12.86 10.05
CA ALA A 244 -4.29 12.24 10.91
C ALA A 244 -2.93 12.03 10.21
N ILE A 245 -2.92 11.61 8.93
CA ILE A 245 -1.66 11.17 8.28
C ILE A 245 -1.28 11.95 7.02
N GLY A 246 -2.12 12.85 6.52
CA GLY A 246 -1.97 13.47 5.21
C GLY A 246 -2.48 12.58 4.07
N ALA A 247 -3.11 13.18 3.06
CA ALA A 247 -3.66 12.44 1.92
C ALA A 247 -2.56 11.74 1.09
N GLU A 248 -1.36 12.29 1.07
CA GLU A 248 -0.20 11.78 0.34
C GLU A 248 0.35 10.46 0.91
N ARG A 249 -0.14 10.03 2.09
CA ARG A 249 0.24 8.77 2.74
C ARG A 249 -0.78 7.65 2.60
N LEU A 250 -1.97 7.92 2.08
CA LEU A 250 -2.91 6.89 1.67
C LEU A 250 -2.48 6.34 0.31
N TRP A 251 -2.04 5.08 0.24
CA TRP A 251 -1.47 4.50 -0.99
C TRP A 251 -2.25 3.33 -1.55
N LEU A 252 -3.16 2.76 -0.76
CA LEU A 252 -4.02 1.66 -1.17
C LEU A 252 -5.31 1.69 -0.34
N VAL A 253 -6.38 1.21 -0.93
CA VAL A 253 -7.65 0.93 -0.25
C VAL A 253 -7.99 -0.54 -0.44
N HIS A 254 -8.33 -1.24 0.64
CA HIS A 254 -9.04 -2.50 0.60
C HIS A 254 -10.54 -2.21 0.74
N ALA A 255 -11.28 -2.46 -0.32
CA ALA A 255 -12.73 -2.20 -0.39
C ALA A 255 -13.49 -3.50 -0.12
N ASN A 256 -13.79 -3.76 1.14
CA ASN A 256 -14.44 -4.96 1.61
C ASN A 256 -15.70 -4.61 2.39
N ASP A 257 -16.85 -5.22 2.04
CA ASP A 257 -18.02 -5.17 2.91
C ASP A 257 -17.84 -6.13 4.10
N SER A 258 -18.70 -6.06 5.10
CA SER A 258 -18.55 -6.83 6.34
C SER A 258 -19.79 -7.65 6.64
N ARG A 259 -19.57 -8.92 7.03
CA ARG A 259 -20.64 -9.79 7.54
C ARG A 259 -21.14 -9.41 8.92
N ASP A 260 -20.32 -8.69 9.69
CA ASP A 260 -20.58 -8.37 11.09
C ASP A 260 -21.08 -6.94 11.27
N LEU A 261 -21.57 -6.65 12.47
CA LEU A 261 -22.02 -5.32 12.83
C LEU A 261 -20.82 -4.39 13.13
N CYS A 262 -21.06 -3.09 13.05
CA CYS A 262 -20.11 -2.06 13.42
C CYS A 262 -19.58 -2.29 14.84
N GLY A 263 -18.26 -2.16 15.02
CA GLY A 263 -17.61 -2.36 16.32
C GLY A 263 -17.48 -3.83 16.75
N SER A 264 -17.73 -4.79 15.85
CA SER A 264 -17.65 -6.24 16.16
C SER A 264 -16.25 -6.75 16.48
N THR A 265 -15.21 -6.03 16.08
CA THR A 265 -13.80 -6.45 16.11
C THR A 265 -13.51 -7.76 15.35
N ARG A 266 -14.34 -8.08 14.36
CA ARG A 266 -14.23 -9.28 13.54
C ARG A 266 -13.92 -8.92 12.10
N ASP A 267 -12.86 -9.53 11.61
CA ASP A 267 -12.45 -9.44 10.21
C ASP A 267 -13.11 -10.56 9.41
N ARG A 268 -14.28 -10.26 8.84
CA ARG A 268 -15.03 -11.19 7.97
C ARG A 268 -15.63 -10.44 6.79
N HIS A 269 -14.92 -10.50 5.68
CA HIS A 269 -15.30 -9.84 4.44
C HIS A 269 -16.59 -10.42 3.84
N GLU A 270 -17.36 -9.56 3.18
CA GLU A 270 -18.54 -9.90 2.39
C GLU A 270 -18.48 -9.19 1.03
N THR A 271 -19.20 -9.71 0.05
CA THR A 271 -19.44 -9.09 -1.25
C THR A 271 -20.04 -7.69 -1.07
N ILE A 272 -19.55 -6.71 -1.79
CA ILE A 272 -20.00 -5.31 -1.66
C ILE A 272 -21.50 -5.19 -1.88
N GLY A 273 -22.15 -4.52 -0.94
CA GLY A 273 -23.62 -4.33 -0.92
C GLY A 273 -24.40 -5.51 -0.39
N LYS A 274 -23.75 -6.63 0.00
CA LYS A 274 -24.39 -7.77 0.65
C LYS A 274 -24.08 -7.86 2.15
N GLY A 275 -23.20 -7.01 2.63
CA GLY A 275 -22.81 -6.93 4.03
C GLY A 275 -23.51 -5.78 4.78
N SER A 276 -22.98 -5.47 5.94
CA SER A 276 -23.54 -4.47 6.86
C SER A 276 -23.10 -3.04 6.57
N ILE A 277 -22.07 -2.83 5.73
CA ILE A 277 -21.60 -1.50 5.30
C ILE A 277 -22.50 -0.96 4.19
N GLY A 278 -22.77 -1.77 3.16
CA GLY A 278 -23.70 -1.45 2.09
C GLY A 278 -23.14 -0.55 0.99
N GLU A 279 -23.73 -0.61 -0.21
CA GLU A 279 -23.25 0.03 -1.44
C GLU A 279 -23.08 1.56 -1.34
N ALA A 280 -23.95 2.24 -0.58
CA ALA A 280 -23.91 3.70 -0.46
C ALA A 280 -22.58 4.21 0.10
N ALA A 281 -22.01 3.51 1.08
CA ALA A 281 -20.68 3.85 1.63
C ALA A 281 -19.57 3.73 0.58
N PHE A 282 -19.64 2.71 -0.28
CA PHE A 282 -18.66 2.56 -1.37
C PHE A 282 -18.81 3.63 -2.45
N ALA A 283 -20.02 4.16 -2.68
CA ALA A 283 -20.18 5.33 -3.54
C ALA A 283 -19.50 6.58 -2.94
N GLU A 284 -19.59 6.79 -1.63
CA GLU A 284 -18.83 7.85 -0.94
C GLU A 284 -17.31 7.61 -1.06
N LEU A 285 -16.83 6.39 -0.84
CA LEU A 285 -15.42 6.00 -1.01
C LEU A 285 -14.91 6.37 -2.40
N MET A 286 -15.65 5.95 -3.44
CA MET A 286 -15.22 6.10 -4.84
C MET A 286 -15.33 7.54 -5.36
N THR A 287 -15.99 8.42 -4.63
CA THR A 287 -16.12 9.85 -4.99
C THR A 287 -15.29 10.78 -4.09
N HIS A 288 -14.71 10.26 -3.00
CA HIS A 288 -13.95 11.07 -2.04
C HIS A 288 -12.65 11.62 -2.67
N PRO A 289 -12.29 12.90 -2.45
CA PRO A 289 -11.07 13.48 -3.00
C PRO A 289 -9.78 12.72 -2.61
N ALA A 290 -9.68 12.25 -1.37
CA ALA A 290 -8.50 11.54 -0.85
C ALA A 290 -8.22 10.21 -1.58
N THR A 291 -9.23 9.60 -2.21
CA THR A 291 -9.05 8.34 -2.96
C THR A 291 -8.75 8.57 -4.45
N THR A 292 -8.66 9.84 -4.88
CA THR A 292 -8.32 10.16 -6.27
C THR A 292 -6.94 9.63 -6.64
N GLY A 293 -6.87 8.78 -7.66
CA GLY A 293 -5.62 8.13 -8.10
C GLY A 293 -5.15 6.95 -7.22
N ILE A 294 -5.82 6.70 -6.09
CA ILE A 294 -5.46 5.60 -5.19
C ILE A 294 -6.05 4.29 -5.72
N PRO A 295 -5.23 3.22 -5.84
CA PRO A 295 -5.75 1.90 -6.20
C PRO A 295 -6.68 1.32 -5.13
N VAL A 296 -7.69 0.58 -5.59
CA VAL A 296 -8.71 -0.05 -4.76
C VAL A 296 -8.72 -1.55 -5.04
N VAL A 297 -8.50 -2.35 -4.03
CA VAL A 297 -8.42 -3.81 -4.09
C VAL A 297 -9.57 -4.42 -3.29
N VAL A 298 -10.27 -5.40 -3.86
CA VAL A 298 -11.23 -6.22 -3.12
C VAL A 298 -10.58 -7.52 -2.64
N GLU A 299 -10.92 -7.94 -1.44
CA GLU A 299 -10.54 -9.22 -0.82
C GLU A 299 -11.78 -10.00 -0.38
N THR A 300 -12.89 -9.67 -1.03
CA THR A 300 -14.21 -10.26 -0.80
C THR A 300 -14.24 -11.74 -1.21
N PRO A 301 -15.28 -12.51 -0.83
CA PRO A 301 -15.43 -13.87 -1.31
C PRO A 301 -15.47 -13.94 -2.84
N SER A 302 -14.64 -14.84 -3.43
CA SER A 302 -14.48 -14.96 -4.89
C SER A 302 -15.40 -16.00 -5.54
N GLU A 303 -16.19 -16.71 -4.74
CA GLU A 303 -17.15 -17.69 -5.25
C GLU A 303 -18.20 -17.02 -6.14
N ASN A 304 -18.68 -17.74 -7.13
CA ASN A 304 -19.73 -17.28 -8.05
C ASN A 304 -19.42 -15.92 -8.73
N GLN A 305 -18.15 -15.69 -9.12
CA GLN A 305 -17.68 -14.47 -9.78
C GLN A 305 -17.71 -13.20 -8.88
N GLY A 306 -17.75 -13.36 -7.55
CA GLY A 306 -17.84 -12.23 -6.60
C GLY A 306 -16.85 -11.09 -6.84
N HIS A 307 -15.57 -11.38 -7.10
CA HIS A 307 -14.58 -10.34 -7.42
C HIS A 307 -14.93 -9.56 -8.70
N ALA A 308 -15.43 -10.22 -9.75
CA ALA A 308 -15.82 -9.54 -10.98
C ALA A 308 -17.01 -8.60 -10.76
N ASP A 309 -17.99 -9.04 -9.98
CA ASP A 309 -19.17 -8.24 -9.64
C ASP A 309 -18.78 -7.01 -8.82
N ASP A 310 -17.96 -7.17 -7.80
CA ASP A 310 -17.48 -6.08 -6.95
C ASP A 310 -16.63 -5.08 -7.74
N ILE A 311 -15.69 -5.56 -8.58
CA ILE A 311 -14.87 -4.70 -9.45
C ILE A 311 -15.76 -3.90 -10.40
N ASN A 312 -16.76 -4.54 -11.02
CA ASN A 312 -17.69 -3.88 -11.93
C ASN A 312 -18.54 -2.85 -11.18
N LEU A 313 -18.99 -3.15 -9.97
CA LEU A 313 -19.73 -2.20 -9.12
C LEU A 313 -18.88 -0.99 -8.79
N LEU A 314 -17.68 -1.18 -8.23
CA LEU A 314 -16.77 -0.08 -7.88
C LEU A 314 -16.41 0.77 -9.11
N LYS A 315 -16.22 0.16 -10.28
CA LYS A 315 -15.99 0.91 -11.53
C LYS A 315 -17.16 1.77 -11.94
N ARG A 316 -18.41 1.31 -11.72
CA ARG A 316 -19.61 2.14 -11.98
C ARG A 316 -19.75 3.29 -10.99
N LEU A 317 -19.27 3.14 -9.76
CA LEU A 317 -19.32 4.17 -8.73
C LEU A 317 -18.20 5.24 -8.87
N ARG A 318 -17.25 5.03 -9.76
CA ARG A 318 -16.24 6.05 -10.10
C ARG A 318 -16.89 7.26 -10.77
N PRO A 319 -16.45 8.51 -10.45
CA PRO A 319 -16.89 9.71 -11.16
C PRO A 319 -16.43 9.73 -12.61
#